data_608d5342eb9d6ff425f7ab456e21ee6a
#
_entry.id   608d5342eb9d6ff425f7ab456e21ee6a
#
_cell.length_a   1.000
_cell.length_b   1.000
_cell.length_c   1.000
_cell.angle_alpha   90.00
_cell.angle_beta   90.00
_cell.angle_gamma   90.00
#
_symmetry.space_group_name_H-M   'P 1'
#
loop_
_entity.id
_entity.type
_entity.pdbx_description
1 polymer ?
#
loop_
_entity_poly.entity_id
_entity_poly.type
_entity_poly.pdbx_seq_one_letter_code
_entity_poly.pdbx_strand_id
1 'polypeptide(L)'
;TRSSSVTGVQTCALPIYFRVYTDKGPDEIRRYVRAGMKEFEMYARRNYLQGRKPKFVYFGGGTPSYLSVPQLEELTQHLKDGMPWDEVEEVTFEAEPGTLTEKKLDAIRAMGVTRLSLGIENFDDHILDINGRAHRSAEVFRAYGYARNIGFPQINIDLIAGMIEETEDNWKRCVEKALELQPDCLTVYQMEVPYNTGIYKTMQAEGKLTAPVANWPTKRRWVDYAFSQFEAAGYEVSSAYTIVKKKETTKFVYRDGLFGGADLLPLGVASFGHLGGVHLQNHSDIAAYCDAIERGEHAVFRAYATDPDERLIREFILQLKLGSASPAHYQQKFGVNVLEKFAPQLASLQQEGFASLSPDLITIHRAGLLQIDRLLHEFFLPHHRHARYT
;
A
#
# COMPACT_ATOMS: atom_id res chain seq x y z
N THR A 1 13.44 16.15 -23.30
CA THR A 1 12.99 14.84 -22.79
C THR A 1 13.73 14.63 -21.46
N ARG A 2 13.09 15.03 -20.34
CA ARG A 2 13.62 14.75 -19.01
C ARG A 2 13.18 13.35 -18.63
N SER A 3 14.13 12.43 -18.53
CA SER A 3 13.99 11.10 -17.98
C SER A 3 13.56 11.23 -16.50
N SER A 4 12.28 11.02 -16.20
CA SER A 4 11.81 10.85 -14.83
C SER A 4 12.05 9.38 -14.46
N SER A 5 13.11 9.13 -13.71
CA SER A 5 13.39 7.82 -13.14
C SER A 5 12.28 7.44 -12.16
N VAL A 6 11.58 6.35 -12.46
CA VAL A 6 10.57 5.76 -11.57
C VAL A 6 11.31 4.82 -10.63
N THR A 7 11.79 5.32 -9.52
CA THR A 7 12.14 4.46 -8.40
C THR A 7 10.84 4.05 -7.73
N GLY A 8 10.36 2.87 -8.07
CA GLY A 8 9.13 2.31 -7.53
C GLY A 8 9.30 1.80 -6.10
N VAL A 9 9.81 2.63 -5.21
CA VAL A 9 9.54 2.49 -3.79
C VAL A 9 8.22 3.22 -3.58
N GLN A 10 7.14 2.51 -3.80
CA GLN A 10 5.86 2.94 -3.30
C GLN A 10 5.95 2.78 -1.78
N THR A 11 6.43 3.83 -1.10
CA THR A 11 6.00 4.10 0.26
C THR A 11 4.49 4.07 0.18
N CYS A 12 3.82 3.35 1.05
CA CYS A 12 2.37 3.25 1.07
C CYS A 12 1.79 4.64 0.81
N ALA A 13 1.47 4.91 -0.45
CA ALA A 13 0.98 6.21 -0.84
C ALA A 13 -0.40 6.34 -0.24
N LEU A 14 -0.54 7.28 0.67
CA LEU A 14 -1.84 7.65 1.21
C LEU A 14 -2.80 7.93 0.05
N PRO A 15 -4.11 7.66 0.20
CA PRO A 15 -5.13 7.90 -0.83
C PRO A 15 -5.09 9.29 -1.48
N ILE A 16 -4.45 10.26 -0.86
CA ILE A 16 -4.24 11.62 -1.37
C ILE A 16 -3.41 11.71 -2.67
N TYR A 17 -2.71 10.67 -3.07
CA TYR A 17 -2.01 10.62 -4.35
C TYR A 17 -2.88 10.19 -5.53
N PHE A 18 -4.04 9.58 -5.28
CA PHE A 18 -4.92 9.13 -6.32
C PHE A 18 -5.95 10.21 -6.65
N ARG A 19 -6.17 10.44 -7.96
CA ARG A 19 -7.29 11.26 -8.41
C ARG A 19 -8.59 10.56 -8.00
N VAL A 20 -9.37 11.20 -7.15
CA VAL A 20 -10.72 10.73 -6.82
C VAL A 20 -11.68 11.40 -7.81
N TYR A 21 -12.42 10.58 -8.53
CA TYR A 21 -13.44 11.04 -9.46
C TYR A 21 -14.80 10.83 -8.79
N THR A 22 -15.43 11.90 -8.36
CA THR A 22 -16.77 11.89 -7.73
C THR A 22 -17.89 12.26 -8.69
N ASP A 23 -17.54 12.65 -9.92
CA ASP A 23 -18.40 13.18 -10.95
C ASP A 23 -18.72 12.18 -12.08
N LYS A 24 -18.30 10.92 -11.93
CA LYS A 24 -18.44 9.91 -12.99
C LYS A 24 -19.80 9.23 -12.96
N GLY A 25 -20.45 9.24 -14.13
CA GLY A 25 -21.74 8.57 -14.32
C GLY A 25 -21.61 7.05 -14.49
N PRO A 26 -22.75 6.32 -14.38
CA PRO A 26 -22.75 4.85 -14.49
C PRO A 26 -22.14 4.33 -15.81
N ASP A 27 -22.27 5.08 -16.90
CA ASP A 27 -21.74 4.66 -18.21
C ASP A 27 -20.22 4.77 -18.27
N GLU A 28 -19.64 5.82 -17.68
CA GLU A 28 -18.18 5.98 -17.57
C GLU A 28 -17.57 4.90 -16.69
N ILE A 29 -18.23 4.55 -15.58
CA ILE A 29 -17.79 3.48 -14.70
C ILE A 29 -17.85 2.13 -15.43
N ARG A 30 -18.92 1.85 -16.16
CA ARG A 30 -19.01 0.64 -17.00
C ARG A 30 -17.92 0.59 -18.07
N ARG A 31 -17.67 1.71 -18.73
CA ARG A 31 -16.56 1.83 -19.70
C ARG A 31 -15.22 1.48 -19.07
N TYR A 32 -14.95 2.03 -17.88
CA TYR A 32 -13.74 1.78 -17.13
C TYR A 32 -13.58 0.29 -16.74
N VAL A 33 -14.62 -0.34 -16.21
CA VAL A 33 -14.59 -1.77 -15.85
C VAL A 33 -14.32 -2.64 -17.08
N ARG A 34 -14.98 -2.36 -18.21
CA ARG A 34 -14.72 -3.07 -19.48
C ARG A 34 -13.31 -2.85 -20.00
N ALA A 35 -12.78 -1.65 -19.87
CA ALA A 35 -11.39 -1.36 -20.24
C ALA A 35 -10.41 -2.20 -19.36
N GLY A 36 -10.65 -2.29 -18.05
CA GLY A 36 -9.83 -3.11 -17.16
C GLY A 36 -9.87 -4.61 -17.50
N MET A 37 -11.05 -5.14 -17.86
CA MET A 37 -11.18 -6.52 -18.34
C MET A 37 -10.42 -6.75 -19.65
N LYS A 38 -10.55 -5.85 -20.61
CA LYS A 38 -9.83 -5.92 -21.89
C LYS A 38 -8.32 -5.77 -21.70
N GLU A 39 -7.85 -4.90 -20.81
CA GLU A 39 -6.44 -4.79 -20.44
C GLU A 39 -5.91 -6.12 -19.93
N PHE A 40 -6.64 -6.76 -19.00
CA PHE A 40 -6.28 -8.07 -18.47
C PHE A 40 -6.16 -9.12 -19.58
N GLU A 41 -7.11 -9.20 -20.52
CA GLU A 41 -7.02 -10.11 -21.68
C GLU A 41 -5.78 -9.85 -22.53
N MET A 42 -5.44 -8.57 -22.75
CA MET A 42 -4.27 -8.20 -23.53
C MET A 42 -2.97 -8.69 -22.85
N TYR A 43 -2.89 -8.64 -21.51
CA TYR A 43 -1.77 -9.19 -20.76
C TYR A 43 -1.79 -10.71 -20.72
N ALA A 44 -2.94 -11.34 -20.48
CA ALA A 44 -3.08 -12.79 -20.37
C ALA A 44 -2.62 -13.54 -21.67
N ARG A 45 -2.77 -12.88 -22.82
CA ARG A 45 -2.28 -13.40 -24.12
C ARG A 45 -0.77 -13.33 -24.32
N ARG A 46 -0.02 -12.64 -23.42
CA ARG A 46 1.42 -12.51 -23.56
C ARG A 46 2.13 -13.78 -23.11
N ASN A 47 3.09 -14.24 -23.89
CA ASN A 47 3.87 -15.45 -23.60
C ASN A 47 4.49 -15.44 -22.20
N TYR A 48 4.88 -14.27 -21.71
CA TYR A 48 5.46 -14.11 -20.38
C TYR A 48 4.49 -14.55 -19.25
N LEU A 49 3.19 -14.40 -19.45
CA LEU A 49 2.17 -14.76 -18.45
C LEU A 49 1.54 -16.14 -18.66
N GLN A 50 1.79 -16.78 -19.83
CA GLN A 50 1.23 -18.10 -20.11
C GLN A 50 1.70 -19.14 -19.09
N GLY A 51 0.74 -19.87 -18.50
CA GLY A 51 0.98 -20.89 -17.48
C GLY A 51 1.36 -20.36 -16.10
N ARG A 52 1.44 -19.04 -15.91
CA ARG A 52 1.64 -18.46 -14.58
C ARG A 52 0.31 -18.37 -13.85
N LYS A 53 0.34 -18.58 -12.53
CA LYS A 53 -0.81 -18.44 -11.64
C LYS A 53 -0.55 -17.36 -10.61
N PRO A 54 -1.57 -16.56 -10.24
CA PRO A 54 -1.39 -15.55 -9.23
C PRO A 54 -1.26 -16.20 -7.84
N LYS A 55 -0.35 -15.69 -7.02
CA LYS A 55 -0.25 -16.03 -5.59
C LYS A 55 -1.08 -15.09 -4.73
N PHE A 56 -1.29 -13.89 -5.21
CA PHE A 56 -2.16 -12.90 -4.57
C PHE A 56 -2.91 -12.09 -5.63
N VAL A 57 -4.06 -11.57 -5.21
CA VAL A 57 -4.85 -10.59 -5.97
C VAL A 57 -5.13 -9.42 -5.04
N TYR A 58 -5.02 -8.20 -5.55
CA TYR A 58 -5.17 -7.00 -4.76
C TYR A 58 -6.09 -5.99 -5.45
N PHE A 59 -7.24 -5.75 -4.84
CA PHE A 59 -8.15 -4.69 -5.23
C PHE A 59 -7.87 -3.45 -4.37
N GLY A 60 -7.28 -2.42 -4.97
CA GLY A 60 -6.89 -1.23 -4.24
C GLY A 60 -6.48 -0.08 -5.13
N GLY A 61 -5.83 0.92 -4.54
CA GLY A 61 -5.31 2.08 -5.26
C GLY A 61 -6.32 3.20 -5.51
N GLY A 62 -7.42 3.18 -4.85
CA GLY A 62 -8.49 4.15 -4.87
C GLY A 62 -9.56 3.71 -3.90
N THR A 63 -10.82 3.62 -4.34
CA THR A 63 -11.90 3.09 -3.52
C THR A 63 -12.63 1.99 -4.32
N PRO A 64 -12.09 0.75 -4.38
CA PRO A 64 -12.71 -0.35 -5.13
C PRO A 64 -14.15 -0.62 -4.69
N SER A 65 -14.45 -0.38 -3.41
CA SER A 65 -15.79 -0.51 -2.84
C SER A 65 -16.81 0.52 -3.39
N TYR A 66 -16.38 1.47 -4.23
CA TYR A 66 -17.28 2.35 -4.97
C TYR A 66 -18.02 1.61 -6.10
N LEU A 67 -17.41 0.59 -6.68
CA LEU A 67 -18.04 -0.24 -7.71
C LEU A 67 -19.30 -0.92 -7.17
N SER A 68 -20.33 -1.06 -8.01
CA SER A 68 -21.53 -1.79 -7.66
C SER A 68 -21.26 -3.30 -7.55
N VAL A 69 -22.12 -4.03 -6.83
CA VAL A 69 -22.00 -5.47 -6.68
C VAL A 69 -21.94 -6.19 -8.04
N PRO A 70 -22.83 -5.91 -9.03
CA PRO A 70 -22.72 -6.53 -10.35
C PRO A 70 -21.40 -6.25 -11.07
N GLN A 71 -20.86 -5.04 -10.94
CA GLN A 71 -19.57 -4.70 -11.55
C GLN A 71 -18.39 -5.44 -10.90
N LEU A 72 -18.42 -5.60 -9.59
CA LEU A 72 -17.42 -6.39 -8.85
C LEU A 72 -17.49 -7.86 -9.23
N GLU A 73 -18.68 -8.43 -9.32
CA GLU A 73 -18.92 -9.82 -9.71
C GLU A 73 -18.46 -10.07 -11.15
N GLU A 74 -18.85 -9.20 -12.11
CA GLU A 74 -18.45 -9.27 -13.52
C GLU A 74 -16.92 -9.22 -13.65
N LEU A 75 -16.27 -8.23 -13.04
CA LEU A 75 -14.81 -8.08 -13.07
C LEU A 75 -14.10 -9.30 -12.48
N THR A 76 -14.53 -9.74 -11.30
CA THR A 76 -13.89 -10.87 -10.60
C THR A 76 -14.03 -12.17 -11.38
N GLN A 77 -15.22 -12.45 -11.93
CA GLN A 77 -15.44 -13.64 -12.73
C GLN A 77 -14.55 -13.62 -13.99
N HIS A 78 -14.50 -12.49 -14.67
CA HIS A 78 -13.65 -12.32 -15.85
C HIS A 78 -12.16 -12.56 -15.56
N LEU A 79 -11.66 -12.04 -14.43
CA LEU A 79 -10.28 -12.27 -14.00
C LEU A 79 -10.01 -13.76 -13.71
N LYS A 80 -10.95 -14.44 -13.02
CA LYS A 80 -10.85 -15.87 -12.71
C LYS A 80 -10.88 -16.76 -13.95
N ASP A 81 -11.71 -16.42 -14.92
CA ASP A 81 -11.82 -17.17 -16.17
C ASP A 81 -10.53 -17.09 -17.01
N GLY A 82 -9.88 -15.94 -17.00
CA GLY A 82 -8.63 -15.73 -17.73
C GLY A 82 -7.37 -16.21 -17.01
N MET A 83 -7.39 -16.24 -15.67
CA MET A 83 -6.28 -16.69 -14.83
C MET A 83 -6.85 -17.30 -13.53
N PRO A 84 -6.98 -18.65 -13.45
CA PRO A 84 -7.58 -19.32 -12.30
C PRO A 84 -6.91 -19.00 -10.96
N TRP A 85 -7.73 -18.83 -9.91
CA TRP A 85 -7.29 -18.46 -8.56
C TRP A 85 -7.13 -19.66 -7.62
N ASP A 86 -6.98 -20.86 -8.15
CA ASP A 86 -6.83 -22.13 -7.40
C ASP A 86 -5.56 -22.16 -6.52
N GLU A 87 -4.54 -21.38 -6.87
CA GLU A 87 -3.31 -21.25 -6.07
C GLU A 87 -3.17 -19.88 -5.37
N VAL A 88 -4.21 -19.06 -5.36
CA VAL A 88 -4.18 -17.75 -4.70
C VAL A 88 -4.22 -17.94 -3.18
N GLU A 89 -3.18 -17.44 -2.52
CA GLU A 89 -3.05 -17.50 -1.06
C GLU A 89 -3.72 -16.30 -0.38
N GLU A 90 -3.81 -15.15 -1.06
CA GLU A 90 -4.41 -13.92 -0.54
C GLU A 90 -5.17 -13.17 -1.63
N VAL A 91 -6.43 -12.84 -1.33
CA VAL A 91 -7.21 -11.85 -2.08
C VAL A 91 -7.50 -10.69 -1.14
N THR A 92 -6.84 -9.56 -1.36
CA THR A 92 -7.03 -8.35 -0.56
C THR A 92 -8.01 -7.41 -1.24
N PHE A 93 -8.87 -6.77 -0.45
CA PHE A 93 -9.81 -5.77 -0.91
C PHE A 93 -9.78 -4.55 0.01
N GLU A 94 -9.38 -3.38 -0.55
CA GLU A 94 -9.45 -2.08 0.14
C GLU A 94 -10.88 -1.54 0.09
N ALA A 95 -11.35 -1.03 1.20
CA ALA A 95 -12.68 -0.47 1.29
C ALA A 95 -12.74 0.74 2.25
N GLU A 96 -13.57 1.69 1.86
CA GLU A 96 -13.96 2.80 2.72
C GLU A 96 -15.26 2.44 3.46
N PRO A 97 -15.34 2.57 4.79
CA PRO A 97 -16.50 2.13 5.58
C PRO A 97 -17.84 2.70 5.11
N GLY A 98 -17.86 3.97 4.66
CA GLY A 98 -19.07 4.64 4.15
C GLY A 98 -19.66 4.04 2.87
N THR A 99 -18.86 3.32 2.08
CA THR A 99 -19.33 2.68 0.85
C THR A 99 -19.84 1.25 1.06
N LEU A 100 -19.66 0.69 2.25
CA LEU A 100 -19.97 -0.69 2.57
C LEU A 100 -21.39 -0.85 3.11
N THR A 101 -22.22 -1.55 2.34
CA THR A 101 -23.50 -2.13 2.80
C THR A 101 -23.30 -3.61 3.14
N GLU A 102 -24.19 -4.21 3.90
CA GLU A 102 -24.18 -5.64 4.19
C GLU A 102 -24.13 -6.47 2.91
N LYS A 103 -25.03 -6.19 1.95
CA LYS A 103 -25.06 -6.85 0.63
C LYS A 103 -23.71 -6.73 -0.10
N LYS A 104 -23.01 -5.60 0.02
CA LYS A 104 -21.70 -5.42 -0.63
C LYS A 104 -20.62 -6.23 0.06
N LEU A 105 -20.64 -6.29 1.40
CA LEU A 105 -19.71 -7.12 2.17
C LEU A 105 -19.92 -8.61 1.88
N ASP A 106 -21.18 -9.07 1.76
CA ASP A 106 -21.51 -10.45 1.35
C ASP A 106 -20.91 -10.76 -0.03
N ALA A 107 -21.12 -9.87 -1.00
CA ALA A 107 -20.58 -10.04 -2.35
C ALA A 107 -19.04 -10.08 -2.35
N ILE A 108 -18.36 -9.14 -1.65
CA ILE A 108 -16.91 -9.12 -1.52
C ILE A 108 -16.41 -10.43 -0.88
N ARG A 109 -17.09 -10.92 0.15
CA ARG A 109 -16.75 -12.21 0.77
C ARG A 109 -16.93 -13.39 -0.19
N ALA A 110 -18.03 -13.41 -0.95
CA ALA A 110 -18.33 -14.44 -1.95
C ALA A 110 -17.34 -14.43 -3.13
N MET A 111 -16.76 -13.29 -3.47
CA MET A 111 -15.68 -13.19 -4.47
C MET A 111 -14.41 -13.96 -4.07
N GLY A 112 -14.29 -14.39 -2.82
CA GLY A 112 -13.11 -15.09 -2.31
C GLY A 112 -12.10 -14.18 -1.61
N VAL A 113 -12.52 -12.98 -1.23
CA VAL A 113 -11.65 -12.06 -0.46
C VAL A 113 -11.27 -12.68 0.87
N THR A 114 -9.98 -12.80 1.12
CA THR A 114 -9.41 -13.35 2.36
C THR A 114 -8.95 -12.26 3.33
N ARG A 115 -8.61 -11.07 2.81
CA ARG A 115 -8.22 -9.90 3.59
C ARG A 115 -9.07 -8.69 3.20
N LEU A 116 -9.87 -8.21 4.13
CA LEU A 116 -10.56 -6.93 4.01
C LEU A 116 -9.70 -5.83 4.68
N SER A 117 -9.34 -4.79 3.96
CA SER A 117 -8.61 -3.63 4.50
C SER A 117 -9.54 -2.43 4.57
N LEU A 118 -9.79 -1.94 5.78
CA LEU A 118 -10.69 -0.83 6.03
C LEU A 118 -9.90 0.46 6.28
N GLY A 119 -10.04 1.42 5.38
CA GLY A 119 -9.49 2.76 5.55
C GLY A 119 -10.32 3.54 6.57
N ILE A 120 -10.04 3.33 7.85
CA ILE A 120 -10.71 4.02 8.96
C ILE A 120 -10.10 5.41 9.17
N GLU A 121 -8.79 5.48 9.15
CA GLU A 121 -7.93 6.64 9.28
C GLU A 121 -7.96 7.28 10.68
N ASN A 122 -9.14 7.54 11.23
CA ASN A 122 -9.40 8.06 12.58
C ASN A 122 -10.82 7.66 13.04
N PHE A 123 -11.12 7.78 14.33
CA PHE A 123 -12.46 7.53 14.89
C PHE A 123 -13.17 8.80 15.37
N ASP A 124 -12.58 9.95 15.16
CA ASP A 124 -13.19 11.24 15.50
C ASP A 124 -13.81 11.87 14.25
N ASP A 125 -15.12 12.09 14.28
CA ASP A 125 -15.88 12.56 13.12
C ASP A 125 -15.45 13.97 12.69
N HIS A 126 -14.99 14.82 13.62
CA HIS A 126 -14.46 16.14 13.28
C HIS A 126 -13.13 16.01 12.53
N ILE A 127 -12.21 15.18 13.04
CA ILE A 127 -10.92 14.93 12.37
C ILE A 127 -11.13 14.32 10.98
N LEU A 128 -12.05 13.36 10.86
CA LEU A 128 -12.40 12.78 9.55
C LEU A 128 -12.91 13.84 8.58
N ASP A 129 -13.81 14.70 9.03
CA ASP A 129 -14.45 15.75 8.21
C ASP A 129 -13.43 16.75 7.65
N ILE A 130 -12.62 17.36 8.52
CA ILE A 130 -11.64 18.36 8.11
C ILE A 130 -10.51 17.81 7.25
N ASN A 131 -10.27 16.49 7.32
CA ASN A 131 -9.31 15.78 6.45
C ASN A 131 -9.98 15.19 5.19
N GLY A 132 -11.24 15.56 4.89
CA GLY A 132 -11.93 15.24 3.66
C GLY A 132 -12.40 13.79 3.56
N ARG A 133 -12.61 13.10 4.70
CA ARG A 133 -13.13 11.74 4.72
C ARG A 133 -14.66 11.74 4.65
N ALA A 134 -15.21 10.90 3.77
CA ALA A 134 -16.64 10.82 3.52
C ALA A 134 -17.39 10.04 4.61
N HIS A 135 -16.74 9.06 5.25
CA HIS A 135 -17.36 8.24 6.29
C HIS A 135 -17.25 8.88 7.69
N ARG A 136 -18.03 8.33 8.62
CA ARG A 136 -18.07 8.68 10.04
C ARG A 136 -17.83 7.42 10.90
N SER A 137 -17.53 7.63 12.17
CA SER A 137 -17.22 6.53 13.12
C SER A 137 -18.34 5.49 13.23
N ALA A 138 -19.59 5.88 13.17
CA ALA A 138 -20.73 4.95 13.18
C ALA A 138 -20.70 3.96 12.01
N GLU A 139 -20.26 4.38 10.82
CA GLU A 139 -20.13 3.52 9.64
C GLU A 139 -18.97 2.54 9.79
N VAL A 140 -17.91 2.96 10.48
CA VAL A 140 -16.77 2.08 10.82
C VAL A 140 -17.25 0.90 11.66
N PHE A 141 -17.92 1.19 12.79
CA PHE A 141 -18.39 0.13 13.71
C PHE A 141 -19.41 -0.81 13.04
N ARG A 142 -20.33 -0.25 12.24
CA ARG A 142 -21.29 -1.04 11.48
C ARG A 142 -20.60 -1.98 10.49
N ALA A 143 -19.73 -1.43 9.61
CA ALA A 143 -19.07 -2.21 8.58
C ALA A 143 -18.13 -3.27 9.17
N TYR A 144 -17.36 -2.89 10.18
CA TYR A 144 -16.44 -3.80 10.87
C TYR A 144 -17.20 -4.94 11.56
N GLY A 145 -18.25 -4.61 12.34
CA GLY A 145 -19.06 -5.61 13.06
C GLY A 145 -19.70 -6.61 12.10
N TYR A 146 -20.28 -6.14 10.99
CA TYR A 146 -20.84 -7.02 9.98
C TYR A 146 -19.77 -7.88 9.30
N ALA A 147 -18.63 -7.31 8.93
CA ALA A 147 -17.52 -8.05 8.32
C ALA A 147 -17.02 -9.19 9.24
N ARG A 148 -16.93 -8.94 10.54
CA ARG A 148 -16.62 -10.00 11.53
C ARG A 148 -17.66 -11.10 11.56
N ASN A 149 -18.94 -10.75 11.56
CA ASN A 149 -20.04 -11.71 11.64
C ASN A 149 -20.08 -12.65 10.43
N ILE A 150 -19.82 -12.15 9.22
CA ILE A 150 -19.80 -12.99 7.99
C ILE A 150 -18.47 -13.72 7.78
N GLY A 151 -17.50 -13.56 8.69
CA GLY A 151 -16.30 -14.39 8.77
C GLY A 151 -15.25 -14.09 7.70
N PHE A 152 -14.88 -12.82 7.49
CA PHE A 152 -13.64 -12.52 6.76
C PHE A 152 -12.45 -13.16 7.49
N PRO A 153 -11.57 -13.93 6.82
CA PRO A 153 -10.44 -14.58 7.45
C PRO A 153 -9.46 -13.59 8.13
N GLN A 154 -9.27 -12.42 7.52
CA GLN A 154 -8.44 -11.36 8.07
C GLN A 154 -9.11 -9.99 7.82
N ILE A 155 -9.16 -9.16 8.85
CA ILE A 155 -9.56 -7.76 8.74
C ILE A 155 -8.39 -6.89 9.19
N ASN A 156 -7.91 -6.06 8.26
CA ASN A 156 -6.96 -5.01 8.54
C ASN A 156 -7.70 -3.68 8.71
N ILE A 157 -7.23 -2.85 9.61
CA ILE A 157 -7.67 -1.46 9.72
C ILE A 157 -6.48 -0.53 9.50
N ASP A 158 -6.70 0.56 8.78
CA ASP A 158 -5.69 1.57 8.52
C ASP A 158 -5.96 2.80 9.37
N LEU A 159 -4.94 3.32 10.05
CA LEU A 159 -4.96 4.57 10.79
C LEU A 159 -3.89 5.52 10.26
N ILE A 160 -4.13 6.81 10.37
CA ILE A 160 -3.18 7.87 9.97
C ILE A 160 -2.83 8.71 11.18
N ALA A 161 -1.55 8.68 11.58
CA ALA A 161 -1.02 9.52 12.63
C ALA A 161 -0.59 10.88 12.09
N GLY A 162 -1.04 11.95 12.73
CA GLY A 162 -0.64 13.32 12.42
C GLY A 162 -1.53 14.05 11.43
N MET A 163 -2.82 13.70 11.36
CA MET A 163 -3.83 14.37 10.56
C MET A 163 -4.00 15.85 10.99
N ILE A 164 -4.67 16.66 10.17
CA ILE A 164 -4.95 18.06 10.48
C ILE A 164 -5.80 18.13 11.76
N GLU A 165 -5.41 19.01 12.66
CA GLU A 165 -6.03 19.24 13.99
C GLU A 165 -6.01 18.03 14.94
N GLU A 166 -5.35 16.94 14.57
CA GLU A 166 -5.21 15.80 15.47
C GLU A 166 -4.32 16.16 16.67
N THR A 167 -4.78 15.81 17.86
CA THR A 167 -4.05 15.99 19.12
C THR A 167 -3.58 14.66 19.69
N GLU A 168 -2.65 14.70 20.63
CA GLU A 168 -2.18 13.49 21.32
C GLU A 168 -3.33 12.75 22.03
N ASP A 169 -4.25 13.48 22.66
CA ASP A 169 -5.41 12.88 23.31
C ASP A 169 -6.40 12.27 22.32
N ASN A 170 -6.59 12.90 21.15
CA ASN A 170 -7.38 12.31 20.08
C ASN A 170 -6.73 11.01 19.59
N TRP A 171 -5.41 11.05 19.34
CA TRP A 171 -4.67 9.85 18.89
C TRP A 171 -4.76 8.69 19.89
N LYS A 172 -4.60 8.95 21.18
CA LYS A 172 -4.74 7.94 22.23
C LYS A 172 -6.13 7.29 22.22
N ARG A 173 -7.19 8.10 22.17
CA ARG A 173 -8.57 7.58 22.05
C ARG A 173 -8.77 6.78 20.75
N CYS A 174 -8.15 7.21 19.66
CA CYS A 174 -8.19 6.48 18.39
C CYS A 174 -7.56 5.08 18.52
N VAL A 175 -6.40 4.97 19.16
CA VAL A 175 -5.73 3.69 19.43
C VAL A 175 -6.55 2.80 20.37
N GLU A 176 -7.17 3.36 21.41
CA GLU A 176 -8.06 2.63 22.32
C GLU A 176 -9.23 2.02 21.57
N LYS A 177 -9.93 2.79 20.75
CA LYS A 177 -11.04 2.28 19.92
C LYS A 177 -10.59 1.22 18.91
N ALA A 178 -9.40 1.37 18.33
CA ALA A 178 -8.84 0.36 17.44
C ALA A 178 -8.56 -0.96 18.18
N LEU A 179 -8.07 -0.89 19.43
CA LEU A 179 -7.87 -2.06 20.29
C LEU A 179 -9.20 -2.74 20.66
N GLU A 180 -10.27 -1.98 20.93
CA GLU A 180 -11.61 -2.51 21.21
C GLU A 180 -12.15 -3.34 20.03
N LEU A 181 -11.86 -2.95 18.80
CA LEU A 181 -12.23 -3.70 17.60
C LEU A 181 -11.48 -5.03 17.45
N GLN A 182 -10.32 -5.17 18.07
CA GLN A 182 -9.45 -6.37 17.97
C GLN A 182 -9.22 -6.82 16.52
N PRO A 183 -8.72 -5.96 15.61
CA PRO A 183 -8.46 -6.35 14.23
C PRO A 183 -7.40 -7.43 14.15
N ASP A 184 -7.34 -8.19 13.04
CA ASP A 184 -6.24 -9.13 12.82
C ASP A 184 -4.93 -8.41 12.51
N CYS A 185 -5.05 -7.23 11.87
CA CYS A 185 -3.94 -6.36 11.53
C CYS A 185 -4.31 -4.90 11.77
N LEU A 186 -3.32 -4.12 12.21
CA LEU A 186 -3.38 -2.66 12.20
C LEU A 186 -2.23 -2.14 11.35
N THR A 187 -2.54 -1.28 10.38
CA THR A 187 -1.55 -0.51 9.64
C THR A 187 -1.62 0.95 10.08
N VAL A 188 -0.49 1.54 10.44
CA VAL A 188 -0.41 2.93 10.87
C VAL A 188 0.49 3.71 9.93
N TYR A 189 -0.10 4.67 9.23
CA TYR A 189 0.62 5.59 8.36
C TYR A 189 0.95 6.88 9.10
N GLN A 190 2.06 7.50 8.72
CA GLN A 190 2.41 8.86 9.15
C GLN A 190 1.93 9.83 8.07
N MET A 191 1.08 10.79 8.43
CA MET A 191 0.52 11.75 7.48
C MET A 191 1.61 12.48 6.71
N GLU A 192 1.58 12.40 5.39
CA GLU A 192 2.41 13.19 4.48
C GLU A 192 1.52 14.16 3.69
N VAL A 193 2.04 15.34 3.42
CA VAL A 193 1.36 16.34 2.59
C VAL A 193 2.20 16.60 1.34
N PRO A 194 1.94 15.86 0.27
CA PRO A 194 2.64 16.09 -0.99
C PRO A 194 2.32 17.46 -1.60
N TYR A 195 3.31 18.03 -2.28
CA TYR A 195 3.22 19.38 -2.86
C TYR A 195 2.15 19.55 -3.97
N ASN A 196 1.64 18.47 -4.50
CA ASN A 196 0.57 18.49 -5.52
C ASN A 196 -0.85 18.36 -4.93
N THR A 197 -1.00 18.21 -3.62
CA THR A 197 -2.30 18.08 -2.94
C THR A 197 -3.02 19.40 -2.75
N GLY A 198 -4.34 19.34 -2.55
CA GLY A 198 -5.17 20.50 -2.20
C GLY A 198 -4.66 21.21 -0.92
N ILE A 199 -4.33 20.44 0.10
CA ILE A 199 -3.77 20.93 1.39
C ILE A 199 -2.50 21.75 1.12
N TYR A 200 -1.57 21.23 0.33
CA TYR A 200 -0.34 21.96 0.01
C TYR A 200 -0.60 23.24 -0.79
N LYS A 201 -1.49 23.19 -1.77
CA LYS A 201 -1.87 24.37 -2.58
C LYS A 201 -2.51 25.45 -1.74
N THR A 202 -3.42 25.07 -0.83
CA THR A 202 -4.03 26.01 0.13
C THR A 202 -2.98 26.61 1.05
N MET A 203 -2.10 25.79 1.60
CA MET A 203 -0.97 26.25 2.42
C MET A 203 -0.10 27.29 1.70
N GLN A 204 0.26 27.04 0.43
CA GLN A 204 1.04 27.97 -0.38
C GLN A 204 0.28 29.27 -0.66
N ALA A 205 -1.02 29.20 -0.98
CA ALA A 205 -1.86 30.35 -1.22
C ALA A 205 -2.01 31.25 0.03
N GLU A 206 -1.95 30.65 1.23
CA GLU A 206 -1.99 31.33 2.51
C GLU A 206 -0.59 31.81 3.00
N GLY A 207 0.46 31.57 2.24
CA GLY A 207 1.84 31.92 2.60
C GLY A 207 2.43 31.14 3.78
N LYS A 208 1.84 29.99 4.12
CA LYS A 208 2.31 29.14 5.21
C LYS A 208 3.51 28.31 4.77
N LEU A 209 4.56 28.27 5.60
CA LEU A 209 5.79 27.52 5.32
C LEU A 209 5.71 26.04 5.70
N THR A 210 4.74 25.67 6.55
CA THR A 210 4.56 24.29 7.05
C THR A 210 3.12 23.85 6.91
N ALA A 211 2.93 22.57 6.58
CA ALA A 211 1.61 21.98 6.54
C ALA A 211 0.98 21.94 7.95
N PRO A 212 -0.35 22.12 8.08
CA PRO A 212 -1.07 22.11 9.36
C PRO A 212 -1.25 20.68 9.91
N VAL A 213 -0.19 19.87 9.88
CA VAL A 213 -0.14 18.48 10.34
C VAL A 213 0.94 18.34 11.41
N ALA A 214 0.88 17.29 12.22
CA ALA A 214 1.90 17.04 13.22
C ALA A 214 3.30 16.94 12.60
N ASN A 215 4.33 17.37 13.31
CA ASN A 215 5.71 17.22 12.86
C ASN A 215 6.19 15.76 12.94
N TRP A 216 7.28 15.44 12.25
CA TRP A 216 7.81 14.08 12.18
C TRP A 216 8.15 13.44 13.54
N PRO A 217 8.80 14.13 14.49
CA PRO A 217 9.02 13.58 15.83
C PRO A 217 7.72 13.20 16.54
N THR A 218 6.68 14.04 16.44
CA THR A 218 5.36 13.75 17.03
C THR A 218 4.70 12.54 16.37
N LYS A 219 4.68 12.46 15.04
CA LYS A 219 4.12 11.31 14.32
C LYS A 219 4.80 10.00 14.70
N ARG A 220 6.14 9.99 14.75
CA ARG A 220 6.92 8.81 15.17
C ARG A 220 6.58 8.38 16.60
N ARG A 221 6.47 9.32 17.52
CA ARG A 221 6.07 9.05 18.91
C ARG A 221 4.65 8.48 18.98
N TRP A 222 3.74 8.97 18.15
CA TRP A 222 2.37 8.47 18.09
C TRP A 222 2.27 7.07 17.47
N VAL A 223 3.02 6.78 16.41
CA VAL A 223 3.11 5.41 15.86
C VAL A 223 3.72 4.46 16.88
N ASP A 224 4.78 4.88 17.56
CA ASP A 224 5.43 4.09 18.63
C ASP A 224 4.45 3.80 19.76
N TYR A 225 3.68 4.78 20.20
CA TYR A 225 2.62 4.61 21.19
C TYR A 225 1.59 3.57 20.72
N ALA A 226 1.05 3.70 19.51
CA ALA A 226 0.09 2.72 18.98
C ALA A 226 0.66 1.30 18.96
N PHE A 227 1.87 1.13 18.45
CA PHE A 227 2.54 -0.17 18.42
C PHE A 227 2.75 -0.73 19.83
N SER A 228 3.18 0.09 20.78
CA SER A 228 3.39 -0.34 22.17
C SER A 228 2.09 -0.78 22.84
N GLN A 229 0.98 -0.07 22.60
CA GLN A 229 -0.33 -0.47 23.14
C GLN A 229 -0.82 -1.81 22.55
N PHE A 230 -0.63 -2.00 21.24
CA PHE A 230 -1.00 -3.25 20.58
C PHE A 230 -0.08 -4.41 21.00
N GLU A 231 1.22 -4.19 21.18
CA GLU A 231 2.13 -5.20 21.73
C GLU A 231 1.73 -5.62 23.15
N ALA A 232 1.35 -4.65 24.00
CA ALA A 232 0.83 -4.95 25.33
C ALA A 232 -0.47 -5.77 25.30
N ALA A 233 -1.23 -5.69 24.20
CA ALA A 233 -2.41 -6.52 23.94
C ALA A 233 -2.10 -7.85 23.22
N GLY A 234 -0.82 -8.21 23.08
CA GLY A 234 -0.38 -9.48 22.49
C GLY A 234 -0.24 -9.50 20.97
N TYR A 235 -0.16 -8.33 20.34
CA TYR A 235 0.16 -8.21 18.91
C TYR A 235 1.68 -8.17 18.69
N GLU A 236 2.10 -8.43 17.45
CA GLU A 236 3.51 -8.44 17.05
C GLU A 236 3.75 -7.51 15.86
N VAL A 237 4.86 -6.78 15.88
CA VAL A 237 5.28 -5.94 14.75
C VAL A 237 5.64 -6.82 13.55
N SER A 238 4.99 -6.56 12.43
CA SER A 238 5.16 -7.29 11.17
C SER A 238 5.91 -6.48 10.11
N SER A 239 5.91 -5.16 10.22
CA SER A 239 6.70 -4.25 9.38
C SER A 239 6.80 -2.87 10.03
N ALA A 240 7.47 -1.95 9.37
CA ALA A 240 7.56 -0.55 9.80
C ALA A 240 6.19 0.14 9.96
N TYR A 241 5.14 -0.41 9.35
CA TYR A 241 3.80 0.20 9.32
C TYR A 241 2.73 -0.68 9.94
N THR A 242 3.01 -1.97 10.16
CA THR A 242 1.96 -2.95 10.43
C THR A 242 2.28 -3.78 11.68
N ILE A 243 1.27 -3.93 12.50
CA ILE A 243 1.27 -4.85 13.64
C ILE A 243 0.13 -5.86 13.48
N VAL A 244 0.35 -7.12 13.85
CA VAL A 244 -0.56 -8.25 13.60
C VAL A 244 -0.88 -9.01 14.88
N LYS A 245 -2.07 -9.57 14.97
CA LYS A 245 -2.54 -10.28 16.17
C LYS A 245 -1.80 -11.60 16.40
N LYS A 246 -1.48 -12.32 15.31
CA LYS A 246 -0.75 -13.60 15.34
C LYS A 246 0.13 -13.71 14.10
N LYS A 247 1.42 -13.55 14.28
CA LYS A 247 2.37 -13.52 13.15
C LYS A 247 2.44 -14.83 12.37
N GLU A 248 2.19 -15.96 13.00
CA GLU A 248 2.21 -17.27 12.34
C GLU A 248 1.03 -17.47 11.38
N THR A 249 -0.12 -16.88 11.68
CA THR A 249 -1.36 -17.07 10.92
C THR A 249 -1.80 -15.85 10.14
N THR A 250 -1.41 -14.65 10.56
CA THR A 250 -1.76 -13.40 9.91
C THR A 250 -0.63 -12.96 8.99
N LYS A 251 -0.73 -13.33 7.71
CA LYS A 251 0.29 -13.06 6.70
C LYS A 251 -0.17 -11.98 5.74
N PHE A 252 0.76 -11.23 5.19
CA PHE A 252 0.58 -10.31 4.09
C PHE A 252 1.28 -10.87 2.85
N VAL A 253 0.64 -11.82 2.15
CA VAL A 253 1.24 -12.50 0.98
C VAL A 253 1.57 -11.49 -0.12
N TYR A 254 0.65 -10.54 -0.38
CA TYR A 254 0.87 -9.44 -1.31
C TYR A 254 2.12 -8.63 -0.97
N ARG A 255 2.19 -8.11 0.27
CA ARG A 255 3.31 -7.28 0.73
C ARG A 255 4.63 -8.05 0.68
N ASP A 256 4.63 -9.24 1.26
CA ASP A 256 5.84 -10.05 1.41
C ASP A 256 6.33 -10.53 0.04
N GLY A 257 5.41 -10.88 -0.86
CA GLY A 257 5.73 -11.20 -2.25
C GLY A 257 6.37 -10.03 -2.99
N LEU A 258 5.76 -8.83 -2.93
CA LEU A 258 6.33 -7.64 -3.56
C LEU A 258 7.69 -7.25 -2.98
N PHE A 259 7.85 -7.35 -1.66
CA PHE A 259 9.10 -7.02 -0.97
C PHE A 259 10.18 -8.08 -1.21
N GLY A 260 9.78 -9.30 -1.57
CA GLY A 260 10.66 -10.37 -2.05
C GLY A 260 10.94 -10.35 -3.55
N GLY A 261 10.49 -9.31 -4.26
CA GLY A 261 10.76 -9.12 -5.68
C GLY A 261 9.82 -9.87 -6.63
N ALA A 262 8.63 -10.27 -6.17
CA ALA A 262 7.61 -10.86 -7.04
C ALA A 262 7.14 -9.89 -8.12
N ASP A 263 6.74 -10.45 -9.27
CA ASP A 263 6.08 -9.70 -10.31
C ASP A 263 4.70 -9.20 -9.86
N LEU A 264 4.34 -8.00 -10.29
CA LEU A 264 3.03 -7.39 -10.08
C LEU A 264 2.45 -6.94 -11.41
N LEU A 265 1.37 -7.60 -11.85
CA LEU A 265 0.60 -7.19 -13.01
C LEU A 265 -0.31 -6.02 -12.62
N PRO A 266 -0.11 -4.81 -13.18
CA PRO A 266 -0.97 -3.68 -12.92
C PRO A 266 -2.20 -3.71 -13.83
N LEU A 267 -3.37 -3.45 -13.28
CA LEU A 267 -4.62 -3.27 -14.02
C LEU A 267 -5.29 -2.00 -13.56
N GLY A 268 -5.86 -1.26 -14.50
CA GLY A 268 -6.62 -0.05 -14.21
C GLY A 268 -5.80 1.25 -14.26
N VAL A 269 -6.52 2.36 -14.12
CA VAL A 269 -5.98 3.72 -14.18
C VAL A 269 -4.95 3.97 -13.07
N ALA A 270 -3.86 4.66 -13.40
CA ALA A 270 -2.75 5.00 -12.50
C ALA A 270 -2.02 3.80 -11.87
N SER A 271 -2.39 2.56 -12.18
CA SER A 271 -1.80 1.36 -11.60
C SER A 271 -0.31 1.27 -11.85
N PHE A 272 0.43 0.87 -10.81
CA PHE A 272 1.85 0.56 -10.90
C PHE A 272 2.07 -0.94 -10.96
N GLY A 273 3.05 -1.37 -11.74
CA GLY A 273 3.45 -2.75 -11.86
C GLY A 273 4.95 -2.96 -11.89
N HIS A 274 5.34 -4.20 -11.74
CA HIS A 274 6.71 -4.67 -11.91
C HIS A 274 6.66 -6.05 -12.55
N LEU A 275 7.00 -6.13 -13.83
CA LEU A 275 6.95 -7.36 -14.62
C LEU A 275 8.29 -7.61 -15.31
N GLY A 276 8.91 -8.76 -15.03
CA GLY A 276 10.15 -9.14 -15.68
C GLY A 276 11.29 -8.15 -15.52
N GLY A 277 11.36 -7.44 -14.40
CA GLY A 277 12.35 -6.40 -14.15
C GLY A 277 12.01 -5.03 -14.78
N VAL A 278 10.79 -4.85 -15.28
CA VAL A 278 10.33 -3.56 -15.81
C VAL A 278 9.31 -2.95 -14.84
N HIS A 279 9.60 -1.77 -14.32
CA HIS A 279 8.60 -0.93 -13.64
C HIS A 279 7.73 -0.25 -14.68
N LEU A 280 6.43 -0.27 -14.47
CA LEU A 280 5.50 0.40 -15.37
C LEU A 280 4.38 1.07 -14.59
N GLN A 281 3.81 2.12 -15.19
CA GLN A 281 2.66 2.83 -14.66
C GLN A 281 1.69 3.13 -15.80
N ASN A 282 0.42 2.86 -15.56
CA ASN A 282 -0.65 3.19 -16.47
C ASN A 282 -0.98 4.69 -16.46
N HIS A 283 -1.69 5.17 -17.49
CA HIS A 283 -2.22 6.53 -17.54
C HIS A 283 -3.01 6.85 -16.27
N SER A 284 -2.79 8.05 -15.73
CA SER A 284 -3.48 8.54 -14.52
C SER A 284 -4.81 9.25 -14.83
N ASP A 285 -5.14 9.46 -16.09
CA ASP A 285 -6.40 9.99 -16.55
C ASP A 285 -7.29 8.85 -17.08
N ILE A 286 -8.55 8.77 -16.60
CA ILE A 286 -9.48 7.68 -16.97
C ILE A 286 -9.78 7.66 -18.47
N ALA A 287 -9.96 8.84 -19.10
CA ALA A 287 -10.27 8.90 -20.52
C ALA A 287 -9.08 8.40 -21.34
N ALA A 288 -7.87 8.90 -21.06
CA ALA A 288 -6.65 8.45 -21.73
C ALA A 288 -6.38 6.94 -21.54
N TYR A 289 -6.66 6.41 -20.34
CA TYR A 289 -6.57 4.99 -20.05
C TYR A 289 -7.55 4.17 -20.91
N CYS A 290 -8.85 4.53 -20.88
CA CYS A 290 -9.87 3.82 -21.63
C CYS A 290 -9.63 3.91 -23.15
N ASP A 291 -9.28 5.09 -23.65
CA ASP A 291 -9.03 5.32 -25.08
C ASP A 291 -7.88 4.45 -25.61
N ALA A 292 -6.79 4.32 -24.84
CA ALA A 292 -5.67 3.46 -25.22
C ALA A 292 -6.10 1.99 -25.31
N ILE A 293 -6.79 1.49 -24.29
CA ILE A 293 -7.27 0.10 -24.27
C ILE A 293 -8.29 -0.18 -25.38
N GLU A 294 -9.18 0.76 -25.67
CA GLU A 294 -10.17 0.62 -26.76
C GLU A 294 -9.50 0.53 -28.12
N ARG A 295 -8.39 1.24 -28.37
CA ARG A 295 -7.56 1.10 -29.57
C ARG A 295 -6.74 -0.20 -29.63
N GLY A 296 -6.75 -1.01 -28.56
CA GLY A 296 -5.94 -2.24 -28.46
C GLY A 296 -4.48 -1.98 -28.06
N GLU A 297 -4.20 -0.82 -27.51
CA GLU A 297 -2.89 -0.42 -26.99
C GLU A 297 -2.84 -0.64 -25.46
N HIS A 298 -1.66 -1.06 -24.92
CA HIS A 298 -1.47 -1.07 -23.48
C HIS A 298 -1.51 0.36 -22.94
N ALA A 299 -2.25 0.59 -21.87
CA ALA A 299 -2.42 1.90 -21.26
C ALA A 299 -1.20 2.37 -20.46
N VAL A 300 -0.01 1.93 -20.84
CA VAL A 300 1.25 2.27 -20.15
C VAL A 300 1.64 3.70 -20.48
N PHE A 301 1.63 4.55 -19.46
CA PHE A 301 2.09 5.94 -19.54
C PHE A 301 3.63 6.03 -19.52
N ARG A 302 4.25 5.22 -18.67
CA ARG A 302 5.71 5.16 -18.54
C ARG A 302 6.18 3.79 -18.11
N ALA A 303 7.38 3.42 -18.56
CA ALA A 303 8.04 2.17 -18.18
C ALA A 303 9.54 2.42 -17.99
N TYR A 304 10.14 1.68 -17.08
CA TYR A 304 11.56 1.73 -16.78
C TYR A 304 12.11 0.32 -16.60
N ALA A 305 13.03 -0.09 -17.45
CA ALA A 305 13.72 -1.37 -17.30
C ALA A 305 14.82 -1.22 -16.24
N THR A 306 14.70 -1.97 -15.16
CA THR A 306 15.67 -1.97 -14.07
C THR A 306 16.86 -2.87 -14.40
N ASP A 307 18.05 -2.40 -14.07
CA ASP A 307 19.26 -3.22 -14.14
C ASP A 307 19.36 -4.18 -12.91
N PRO A 308 20.33 -5.12 -12.88
CA PRO A 308 20.50 -6.05 -11.77
C PRO A 308 20.75 -5.37 -10.42
N ASP A 309 21.50 -4.26 -10.40
CA ASP A 309 21.81 -3.50 -9.18
C ASP A 309 20.55 -2.79 -8.64
N GLU A 310 19.77 -2.20 -9.51
CA GLU A 310 18.50 -1.56 -9.14
C GLU A 310 17.49 -2.56 -8.58
N ARG A 311 17.42 -3.76 -9.16
CA ARG A 311 16.56 -4.84 -8.63
C ARG A 311 17.01 -5.32 -7.26
N LEU A 312 18.32 -5.50 -7.05
CA LEU A 312 18.87 -5.83 -5.76
C LEU A 312 18.57 -4.77 -4.73
N ILE A 313 18.85 -3.50 -5.04
CA ILE A 313 18.62 -2.37 -4.13
C ILE A 313 17.13 -2.27 -3.77
N ARG A 314 16.25 -2.36 -4.77
CA ARG A 314 14.80 -2.33 -4.56
C ARG A 314 14.36 -3.40 -3.57
N GLU A 315 14.76 -4.64 -3.79
CA GLU A 315 14.39 -5.76 -2.91
C GLU A 315 14.99 -5.59 -1.51
N PHE A 316 16.26 -5.18 -1.43
CA PHE A 316 16.95 -4.97 -0.16
C PHE A 316 16.26 -3.92 0.71
N ILE A 317 15.97 -2.74 0.16
CA ILE A 317 15.31 -1.68 0.92
C ILE A 317 13.89 -2.04 1.33
N LEU A 318 13.16 -2.81 0.50
CA LEU A 318 11.81 -3.28 0.83
C LEU A 318 11.85 -4.33 1.94
N GLN A 319 12.82 -5.24 1.93
CA GLN A 319 13.01 -6.22 3.01
C GLN A 319 13.35 -5.54 4.34
N LEU A 320 14.17 -4.49 4.33
CA LEU A 320 14.47 -3.74 5.56
C LEU A 320 13.22 -3.11 6.20
N LYS A 321 12.17 -2.80 5.43
CA LYS A 321 10.87 -2.36 5.96
C LYS A 321 10.13 -3.44 6.75
N LEU A 322 10.45 -4.72 6.52
CA LEU A 322 9.94 -5.84 7.32
C LEU A 322 10.69 -6.02 8.65
N GLY A 323 11.70 -5.21 8.89
CA GLY A 323 12.53 -5.25 10.11
C GLY A 323 13.78 -6.10 10.01
N SER A 324 13.95 -6.90 8.96
CA SER A 324 15.19 -7.70 8.80
C SER A 324 15.44 -8.08 7.35
N ALA A 325 16.71 -8.36 7.05
CA ALA A 325 17.14 -8.91 5.76
C ALA A 325 18.26 -9.95 5.96
N SER A 326 18.18 -11.08 5.26
CA SER A 326 19.20 -12.14 5.28
C SER A 326 20.27 -11.89 4.22
N PRO A 327 21.56 -11.69 4.58
CA PRO A 327 22.62 -11.55 3.59
C PRO A 327 22.76 -12.77 2.68
N ALA A 328 22.52 -13.98 3.20
CA ALA A 328 22.56 -15.22 2.45
C ALA A 328 21.54 -15.24 1.28
N HIS A 329 20.36 -14.65 1.47
CA HIS A 329 19.36 -14.54 0.40
C HIS A 329 19.91 -13.77 -0.82
N TYR A 330 20.58 -12.64 -0.58
CA TYR A 330 21.12 -11.80 -1.66
C TYR A 330 22.33 -12.45 -2.33
N GLN A 331 23.17 -13.13 -1.55
CA GLN A 331 24.27 -13.91 -2.10
C GLN A 331 23.75 -15.01 -3.03
N GLN A 332 22.69 -15.72 -2.63
CA GLN A 332 22.10 -16.79 -3.45
C GLN A 332 21.38 -16.25 -4.69
N LYS A 333 20.59 -15.18 -4.54
CA LYS A 333 19.72 -14.68 -5.61
C LYS A 333 20.44 -13.79 -6.61
N PHE A 334 21.36 -12.94 -6.14
CA PHE A 334 22.04 -11.92 -6.94
C PHE A 334 23.56 -12.12 -7.05
N GLY A 335 24.14 -13.07 -6.30
CA GLY A 335 25.59 -13.27 -6.24
C GLY A 335 26.35 -12.16 -5.50
N VAL A 336 25.65 -11.38 -4.65
CA VAL A 336 26.19 -10.16 -4.01
C VAL A 336 26.15 -10.28 -2.49
N ASN A 337 27.29 -10.02 -1.85
CA ASN A 337 27.38 -9.83 -0.42
C ASN A 337 26.90 -8.41 -0.04
N VAL A 338 25.69 -8.29 0.47
CA VAL A 338 25.09 -6.99 0.82
C VAL A 338 25.75 -6.31 2.02
N LEU A 339 26.39 -7.08 2.93
CA LEU A 339 27.16 -6.51 4.04
C LEU A 339 28.41 -5.76 3.55
N GLU A 340 29.04 -6.23 2.49
CA GLU A 340 30.17 -5.56 1.84
C GLU A 340 29.70 -4.42 0.94
N LYS A 341 28.70 -4.68 0.09
CA LYS A 341 28.17 -3.69 -0.87
C LYS A 341 27.67 -2.44 -0.18
N PHE A 342 26.99 -2.58 0.95
CA PHE A 342 26.39 -1.48 1.71
C PHE A 342 27.10 -1.18 3.05
N ALA A 343 28.37 -1.57 3.16
CA ALA A 343 29.12 -1.44 4.42
C ALA A 343 29.07 -0.01 5.04
N PRO A 344 29.27 1.08 4.29
CA PRO A 344 29.19 2.43 4.88
C PRO A 344 27.80 2.77 5.42
N GLN A 345 26.73 2.46 4.66
CA GLN A 345 25.36 2.75 5.05
C GLN A 345 24.94 1.92 6.27
N LEU A 346 25.26 0.65 6.26
CA LEU A 346 24.95 -0.26 7.36
C LEU A 346 25.70 0.11 8.64
N ALA A 347 26.99 0.52 8.52
CA ALA A 347 27.78 1.02 9.65
C ALA A 347 27.16 2.28 10.27
N SER A 348 26.67 3.21 9.42
CA SER A 348 25.97 4.42 9.91
C SER A 348 24.70 4.03 10.70
N LEU A 349 23.86 3.13 10.14
CA LEU A 349 22.68 2.67 10.86
C LEU A 349 22.99 2.00 12.20
N GLN A 350 24.07 1.23 12.26
CA GLN A 350 24.52 0.58 13.50
C GLN A 350 25.03 1.60 14.52
N GLN A 351 25.84 2.57 14.06
CA GLN A 351 26.39 3.62 14.93
C GLN A 351 25.29 4.51 15.52
N GLU A 352 24.24 4.79 14.75
CA GLU A 352 23.07 5.56 15.18
C GLU A 352 22.08 4.73 16.03
N GLY A 353 22.34 3.43 16.24
CA GLY A 353 21.48 2.55 17.03
C GLY A 353 20.20 2.10 16.31
N PHE A 354 20.11 2.26 14.98
CA PHE A 354 18.95 1.89 14.19
C PHE A 354 18.97 0.43 13.72
N ALA A 355 20.14 -0.20 13.68
CA ALA A 355 20.29 -1.57 13.24
C ALA A 355 21.32 -2.36 14.05
N SER A 356 21.19 -3.67 14.04
CA SER A 356 22.26 -4.63 14.41
C SER A 356 22.60 -5.52 13.23
N LEU A 357 23.87 -5.82 13.09
CA LEU A 357 24.42 -6.59 11.97
C LEU A 357 25.06 -7.87 12.48
N SER A 358 24.77 -8.98 11.81
CA SER A 358 25.47 -10.25 11.94
C SER A 358 25.74 -10.83 10.56
N PRO A 359 26.59 -11.87 10.42
CA PRO A 359 26.79 -12.55 9.15
C PRO A 359 25.50 -13.11 8.52
N ASP A 360 24.53 -13.48 9.37
CA ASP A 360 23.31 -14.18 8.94
C ASP A 360 22.09 -13.26 8.84
N LEU A 361 22.08 -12.13 9.58
CA LEU A 361 20.90 -11.27 9.69
C LEU A 361 21.28 -9.81 9.91
N ILE A 362 20.63 -8.95 9.12
CA ILE A 362 20.54 -7.51 9.36
C ILE A 362 19.20 -7.27 10.05
N THR A 363 19.20 -6.66 11.24
CA THR A 363 17.96 -6.36 11.98
C THR A 363 17.80 -4.86 12.13
N ILE A 364 16.64 -4.31 11.77
CA ILE A 364 16.29 -2.92 12.01
C ILE A 364 15.54 -2.81 13.32
N HIS A 365 16.05 -1.99 14.24
CA HIS A 365 15.44 -1.76 15.54
C HIS A 365 14.20 -0.87 15.43
N ARG A 366 13.37 -0.84 16.48
CA ARG A 366 12.16 -0.02 16.56
C ARG A 366 12.42 1.44 16.15
N ALA A 367 13.45 2.08 16.70
CA ALA A 367 13.81 3.46 16.38
C ALA A 367 14.12 3.67 14.88
N GLY A 368 14.70 2.67 14.22
CA GLY A 368 14.93 2.65 12.78
C GLY A 368 13.64 2.43 12.00
N LEU A 369 12.79 1.48 12.40
CA LEU A 369 11.51 1.20 11.73
C LEU A 369 10.60 2.44 11.69
N LEU A 370 10.50 3.19 12.78
CA LEU A 370 9.67 4.39 12.88
C LEU A 370 10.07 5.52 11.92
N GLN A 371 11.24 5.44 11.31
CA GLN A 371 11.74 6.42 10.34
C GLN A 371 12.40 5.77 9.12
N ILE A 372 12.02 4.54 8.83
CA ILE A 372 12.66 3.70 7.82
C ILE A 372 12.72 4.38 6.46
N ASP A 373 11.66 5.08 6.04
CA ASP A 373 11.61 5.74 4.74
C ASP A 373 12.72 6.77 4.56
N ARG A 374 13.04 7.53 5.62
CA ARG A 374 14.19 8.45 5.61
C ARG A 374 15.52 7.72 5.48
N LEU A 375 15.68 6.63 6.23
CA LEU A 375 16.95 5.89 6.30
C LEU A 375 17.27 5.15 4.99
N LEU A 376 16.26 4.67 4.29
CA LEU A 376 16.44 3.90 3.06
C LEU A 376 16.97 4.72 1.88
N HIS A 377 16.85 6.04 1.90
CA HIS A 377 17.40 6.92 0.86
C HIS A 377 18.94 6.79 0.71
N GLU A 378 19.66 6.42 1.77
CA GLU A 378 21.10 6.23 1.74
C GLU A 378 21.55 5.05 0.85
N PHE A 379 20.64 4.10 0.61
CA PHE A 379 20.88 2.94 -0.26
C PHE A 379 20.60 3.21 -1.73
N PHE A 380 19.97 4.34 -2.06
CA PHE A 380 19.62 4.66 -3.44
C PHE A 380 20.85 4.99 -4.25
N LEU A 381 20.85 4.59 -5.52
CA LEU A 381 21.87 5.02 -6.47
C LEU A 381 21.86 6.57 -6.60
N PRO A 382 23.01 7.21 -6.81
CA PRO A 382 23.12 8.69 -6.82
C PRO A 382 22.09 9.37 -7.74
N HIS A 383 21.81 8.81 -8.91
CA HIS A 383 20.87 9.36 -9.87
C HIS A 383 19.39 9.19 -9.47
N HIS A 384 19.09 8.33 -8.48
CA HIS A 384 17.75 8.15 -7.93
C HIS A 384 17.48 8.96 -6.65
N ARG A 385 18.52 9.45 -5.97
CA ARG A 385 18.39 10.18 -4.68
C ARG A 385 17.58 11.47 -4.78
N HIS A 386 17.54 12.09 -5.95
CA HIS A 386 16.82 13.35 -6.19
C HIS A 386 15.56 13.15 -7.04
N ALA A 387 15.18 11.90 -7.31
CA ALA A 387 13.95 11.61 -8.02
C ALA A 387 12.76 12.05 -7.17
N ARG A 388 11.94 12.96 -7.70
CA ARG A 388 10.70 13.38 -7.04
C ARG A 388 9.65 12.30 -7.28
N TYR A 389 9.04 11.83 -6.19
CA TYR A 389 7.84 11.03 -6.26
C TYR A 389 6.71 11.93 -6.75
N THR A 390 6.14 11.64 -7.90
CA THR A 390 5.00 12.37 -8.49
C THR A 390 3.84 11.42 -8.66
#